data_06c2452659c130aa918717641c4d41cc
#
_entry.id   06c2452659c130aa918717641c4d41cc
#
_cell.length_a   1.000
_cell.length_b   1.000
_cell.length_c   1.000
_cell.angle_alpha   90.00
_cell.angle_beta   90.00
_cell.angle_gamma   90.00
#
_symmetry.space_group_name_H-M   'P 1'
#
loop_
_entity.id
_entity.type
_entity.pdbx_description
1 polymer ?
#
loop_
_entity_poly.entity_id
_entity_poly.type
_entity_poly.pdbx_seq_one_letter_code
_entity_poly.pdbx_strand_id
1 'polypeptide(L)'
;MKIELKNMKHVYPTGDEALKGINLVIEGTEPVAIIGQNGAGKTTIVKHFNGILRPTSGEVLINGEDINNRSTAKWSKEVGYVFQNPDDQLFLESVRKEFEFGPKQIGMPEDEIQKRIEWVAELVGLKDKLDMHPF
;
A
#
# COMPACT_ATOMS: atom_id res chain seq x y z
N MET A 1 -0.32 -4.33 -14.20
CA MET A 1 -1.20 -3.77 -13.15
C MET A 1 -2.05 -2.66 -13.75
N LYS A 2 -3.33 -2.67 -13.49
CA LYS A 2 -4.24 -1.60 -13.89
C LYS A 2 -5.09 -1.16 -12.71
N ILE A 3 -5.09 0.13 -12.41
CA ILE A 3 -5.92 0.75 -11.37
C ILE A 3 -6.88 1.71 -12.06
N GLU A 4 -8.17 1.56 -11.82
CA GLU A 4 -9.20 2.42 -12.38
C GLU A 4 -10.06 3.02 -11.28
N LEU A 5 -10.28 4.31 -11.37
CA LEU A 5 -11.25 5.05 -10.55
C LEU A 5 -12.36 5.55 -11.47
N LYS A 6 -13.61 5.26 -11.12
CA LYS A 6 -14.78 5.67 -11.90
C LYS A 6 -15.73 6.46 -11.02
N ASN A 7 -15.85 7.76 -11.27
CA ASN A 7 -16.66 8.67 -10.46
C ASN A 7 -16.47 8.49 -8.95
N MET A 8 -15.24 8.25 -8.55
CA MET A 8 -14.91 7.86 -7.18
C MET A 8 -15.02 9.07 -6.25
N LYS A 9 -15.83 8.93 -5.23
CA LYS A 9 -15.99 9.89 -4.14
C LYS A 9 -15.61 9.29 -2.81
N HIS A 10 -15.04 10.10 -1.96
CA HIS A 10 -14.80 9.72 -0.56
C HIS A 10 -15.15 10.85 0.36
N VAL A 11 -16.05 10.56 1.30
CA VAL A 11 -16.46 11.46 2.38
C VAL A 11 -16.05 10.81 3.70
N TYR A 12 -15.23 11.49 4.49
CA TYR A 12 -14.85 11.03 5.82
C TYR A 12 -16.04 11.07 6.79
N PRO A 13 -16.01 10.30 7.89
CA PRO A 13 -17.07 10.35 8.92
C PRO A 13 -17.30 11.75 9.51
N THR A 14 -16.31 12.65 9.43
CA THR A 14 -16.42 14.05 9.82
C THR A 14 -17.30 14.89 8.89
N GLY A 15 -17.67 14.37 7.73
CA GLY A 15 -18.40 15.08 6.69
C GLY A 15 -17.49 15.71 5.61
N ASP A 16 -16.19 15.65 5.76
CA ASP A 16 -15.24 16.20 4.78
C ASP A 16 -15.22 15.37 3.49
N GLU A 17 -15.61 16.00 2.38
CA GLU A 17 -15.56 15.40 1.05
C GLU A 17 -14.14 15.55 0.47
N ALA A 18 -13.31 14.53 0.67
CA ALA A 18 -11.91 14.55 0.25
C ALA A 18 -11.72 14.29 -1.26
N LEU A 19 -12.59 13.49 -1.85
CA LEU A 19 -12.57 13.12 -3.28
C LEU A 19 -13.96 13.31 -3.88
N LYS A 20 -14.05 14.03 -5.00
CA LYS A 20 -15.30 14.59 -5.54
C LYS A 20 -15.64 14.09 -6.95
N GLY A 21 -15.57 12.79 -7.17
CA GLY A 21 -15.87 12.21 -8.47
C GLY A 21 -14.61 12.10 -9.36
N ILE A 22 -13.63 11.37 -8.89
CA ILE A 22 -12.36 11.16 -9.58
C ILE A 22 -12.52 10.08 -10.65
N ASN A 23 -12.06 10.38 -11.86
CA ASN A 23 -11.88 9.44 -12.96
C ASN A 23 -10.39 9.35 -13.28
N LEU A 24 -9.81 8.17 -13.16
CA LEU A 24 -8.37 7.96 -13.36
C LEU A 24 -8.13 6.53 -13.83
N VAL A 25 -7.20 6.37 -14.75
CA VAL A 25 -6.64 5.06 -15.13
C VAL A 25 -5.13 5.13 -15.00
N ILE A 26 -4.56 4.22 -14.22
CA ILE A 26 -3.12 3.98 -14.13
C ILE A 26 -2.87 2.57 -14.63
N GLU A 27 -2.06 2.42 -15.68
CA GLU A 27 -1.80 1.14 -16.32
C GLU A 27 -0.31 1.02 -16.68
N GLY A 28 0.23 -0.19 -16.57
CA GLY A 28 1.59 -0.50 -16.93
C GLY A 28 2.55 -0.57 -15.75
N THR A 29 3.83 -0.32 -16.02
CA THR A 29 4.94 -0.48 -15.06
C THR A 29 5.72 0.81 -14.83
N GLU A 30 5.35 1.90 -15.48
CA GLU A 30 6.04 3.17 -15.33
C GLU A 30 5.71 3.83 -13.98
N PRO A 31 6.68 4.50 -13.35
CA PRO A 31 6.43 5.31 -12.16
C PRO A 31 5.43 6.43 -12.45
N VAL A 32 4.48 6.62 -11.54
CA VAL A 32 3.46 7.68 -11.63
C VAL A 32 3.58 8.59 -10.41
N ALA A 33 3.69 9.90 -10.65
CA ALA A 33 3.71 10.91 -9.59
C ALA A 33 2.33 11.56 -9.43
N ILE A 34 1.83 11.60 -8.20
CA ILE A 34 0.62 12.34 -7.82
C ILE A 34 1.04 13.64 -7.15
N ILE A 35 0.76 14.76 -7.79
CA ILE A 35 1.19 16.09 -7.36
C ILE A 35 -0.02 16.93 -6.96
N GLY A 36 0.12 17.72 -5.92
CA GLY A 36 -0.91 18.65 -5.46
C GLY A 36 -0.54 19.29 -4.13
N GLN A 37 -1.29 20.31 -3.74
CA GLN A 37 -1.11 20.99 -2.47
C GLN A 37 -1.46 20.08 -1.27
N ASN A 38 -1.02 20.46 -0.08
CA ASN A 38 -1.45 19.79 1.14
C ASN A 38 -2.98 19.89 1.29
N GLY A 39 -3.61 18.76 1.63
CA GLY A 39 -5.07 18.68 1.72
C GLY A 39 -5.79 18.47 0.39
N ALA A 40 -5.09 18.29 -0.73
CA ALA A 40 -5.70 18.04 -2.02
C ALA A 40 -6.29 16.63 -2.21
N GLY A 41 -6.08 15.72 -1.24
CA GLY A 41 -6.59 14.35 -1.30
C GLY A 41 -5.59 13.30 -1.81
N LYS A 42 -4.31 13.64 -1.98
CA LYS A 42 -3.26 12.71 -2.46
C LYS A 42 -3.17 11.43 -1.64
N THR A 43 -3.04 11.56 -0.32
CA THR A 43 -2.98 10.40 0.59
C THR A 43 -4.30 9.64 0.59
N THR A 44 -5.41 10.33 0.53
CA THR A 44 -6.74 9.72 0.46
C THR A 44 -6.89 8.86 -0.78
N ILE A 45 -6.51 9.36 -1.95
CA ILE A 45 -6.65 8.63 -3.20
C ILE A 45 -5.79 7.34 -3.21
N VAL A 46 -4.53 7.41 -2.77
CA VAL A 46 -3.65 6.23 -2.78
C VAL A 46 -4.06 5.17 -1.77
N LYS A 47 -4.69 5.54 -0.67
CA LYS A 47 -5.26 4.58 0.30
C LYS A 47 -6.43 3.76 -0.25
N HIS A 48 -7.03 4.18 -1.36
CA HIS A 48 -8.05 3.39 -2.07
C HIS A 48 -7.45 2.31 -2.97
N PHE A 49 -6.17 2.42 -3.34
CA PHE A 49 -5.55 1.47 -4.28
C PHE A 49 -5.31 0.08 -3.68
N ASN A 50 -5.27 -0.04 -2.36
CA ASN A 50 -5.14 -1.34 -1.67
C ASN A 50 -6.28 -1.59 -0.67
N GLY A 51 -7.31 -0.76 -0.68
CA GLY A 51 -8.49 -0.91 0.16
C GLY A 51 -8.30 -0.53 1.62
N ILE A 52 -7.28 0.25 1.99
CA ILE A 52 -7.21 0.88 3.32
C ILE A 52 -8.41 1.80 3.52
N LEU A 53 -8.75 2.58 2.49
CA LEU A 53 -10.01 3.29 2.41
C LEU A 53 -10.91 2.68 1.34
N ARG A 54 -12.21 2.82 1.53
CA ARG A 54 -13.23 2.38 0.57
C ARG A 54 -13.97 3.59 0.02
N PRO A 55 -14.34 3.59 -1.27
CA PRO A 55 -15.10 4.69 -1.84
C PRO A 55 -16.47 4.82 -1.17
N THR A 56 -16.92 6.04 -0.93
CA THR A 56 -18.29 6.32 -0.47
C THR A 56 -19.27 6.12 -1.62
N SER A 57 -18.86 6.47 -2.84
CA SER A 57 -19.59 6.19 -4.07
C SER A 57 -18.62 6.08 -5.25
N GLY A 58 -19.11 5.60 -6.38
CA GLY A 58 -18.28 5.26 -7.52
C GLY A 58 -17.53 3.95 -7.32
N GLU A 59 -16.54 3.69 -8.16
CA GLU A 59 -15.82 2.42 -8.19
C GLU A 59 -14.32 2.61 -8.15
N VAL A 60 -13.64 1.67 -7.49
CA VAL A 60 -12.19 1.45 -7.58
C VAL A 60 -11.97 0.04 -8.06
N LEU A 61 -11.31 -0.13 -9.20
CA LEU A 61 -11.04 -1.42 -9.82
C LEU A 61 -9.52 -1.67 -9.86
N ILE A 62 -9.11 -2.82 -9.38
CA ILE A 62 -7.74 -3.31 -9.47
C ILE A 62 -7.74 -4.52 -10.41
N ASN A 63 -7.08 -4.39 -11.56
CA ASN A 63 -7.09 -5.40 -12.62
C ASN A 63 -8.52 -5.84 -12.99
N GLY A 64 -9.46 -4.90 -13.04
CA GLY A 64 -10.86 -5.14 -13.38
C GLY A 64 -11.73 -5.66 -12.23
N GLU A 65 -11.17 -5.92 -11.05
CA GLU A 65 -11.92 -6.40 -9.88
C GLU A 65 -12.20 -5.25 -8.91
N ASP A 66 -13.44 -5.17 -8.43
CA ASP A 66 -13.86 -4.15 -7.46
C ASP A 66 -13.10 -4.31 -6.14
N ILE A 67 -12.59 -3.18 -5.63
CA ILE A 67 -11.84 -3.14 -4.36
C ILE A 67 -12.64 -3.70 -3.19
N ASN A 68 -13.97 -3.62 -3.23
CA ASN A 68 -14.85 -4.13 -2.19
C ASN A 68 -14.95 -5.66 -2.16
N ASN A 69 -14.49 -6.36 -3.20
CA ASN A 69 -14.57 -7.82 -3.29
C ASN A 69 -13.58 -8.55 -2.38
N ARG A 70 -12.54 -7.86 -1.92
CA ARG A 70 -11.53 -8.45 -1.04
C ARG A 70 -11.25 -7.56 0.17
N SER A 71 -10.76 -8.17 1.25
CA SER A 71 -10.23 -7.43 2.40
C SER A 71 -8.91 -6.74 2.05
N THR A 72 -8.54 -5.71 2.83
CA THR A 72 -7.26 -5.03 2.70
C THR A 72 -6.08 -6.01 2.78
N ALA A 73 -6.14 -6.98 3.69
CA ALA A 73 -5.11 -8.01 3.82
C ALA A 73 -4.94 -8.88 2.55
N LYS A 74 -6.03 -9.11 1.82
CA LYS A 74 -5.95 -9.83 0.53
C LYS A 74 -5.40 -8.93 -0.57
N TRP A 75 -5.77 -7.67 -0.62
CA TRP A 75 -5.24 -6.71 -1.58
C TRP A 75 -3.77 -6.40 -1.38
N SER A 76 -3.26 -6.47 -0.14
CA SER A 76 -1.85 -6.24 0.15
C SER A 76 -0.88 -7.22 -0.53
N LYS A 77 -1.38 -8.35 -1.04
CA LYS A 77 -0.60 -9.27 -1.88
C LYS A 77 -0.25 -8.68 -3.24
N GLU A 78 -1.06 -7.77 -3.73
CA GLU A 78 -0.93 -7.18 -5.07
C GLU A 78 -0.48 -5.72 -5.03
N VAL A 79 -0.94 -4.97 -4.02
CA VAL A 79 -0.64 -3.54 -3.87
C VAL A 79 -0.07 -3.26 -2.48
N GLY A 80 1.24 -3.09 -2.42
CA GLY A 80 1.93 -2.64 -1.19
C GLY A 80 1.69 -1.14 -0.94
N TYR A 81 1.70 -0.74 0.32
CA TYR A 81 1.57 0.65 0.75
C TYR A 81 2.66 1.01 1.74
N VAL A 82 3.35 2.11 1.51
CA VAL A 82 4.33 2.67 2.43
C VAL A 82 3.73 3.92 3.08
N PHE A 83 3.64 3.92 4.41
CA PHE A 83 3.09 5.05 5.16
C PHE A 83 3.97 6.30 5.04
N GLN A 84 3.35 7.46 5.12
CA GLN A 84 4.06 8.74 5.08
C GLN A 84 5.03 8.90 6.26
N ASN A 85 4.59 8.47 7.45
CA ASN A 85 5.44 8.40 8.63
C ASN A 85 5.89 6.95 8.84
N PRO A 86 7.19 6.63 8.76
CA PRO A 86 7.68 5.26 8.96
C PRO A 86 7.40 4.72 10.37
N ASP A 87 7.33 5.57 11.38
CA ASP A 87 7.04 5.16 12.76
C ASP A 87 5.63 4.55 12.90
N ASP A 88 4.69 4.93 12.02
CA ASP A 88 3.34 4.35 12.00
C ASP A 88 3.31 2.94 11.40
N GLN A 89 4.40 2.51 10.77
CA GLN A 89 4.49 1.23 10.08
C GLN A 89 5.35 0.21 10.81
N LEU A 90 6.41 0.67 11.50
CA LEU A 90 7.37 -0.19 12.17
C LEU A 90 6.90 -0.48 13.61
N PHE A 91 6.83 -1.77 13.99
CA PHE A 91 6.34 -2.18 15.31
C PHE A 91 7.02 -3.42 15.87
N LEU A 92 7.93 -4.03 15.12
CA LEU A 92 8.64 -5.23 15.55
C LEU A 92 10.03 -4.93 16.11
N GLU A 93 10.59 -5.88 16.80
CA GLU A 93 11.82 -5.71 17.60
C GLU A 93 13.10 -5.73 16.78
N SER A 94 13.07 -6.16 15.53
CA SER A 94 14.24 -6.18 14.65
C SER A 94 13.87 -5.93 13.19
N VAL A 95 14.83 -5.42 12.42
CA VAL A 95 14.70 -5.19 10.98
C VAL A 95 14.32 -6.50 10.26
N ARG A 96 14.92 -7.63 10.67
CA ARG A 96 14.60 -8.95 10.12
C ARG A 96 13.12 -9.29 10.31
N LYS A 97 12.59 -9.10 11.50
CA LYS A 97 11.17 -9.38 11.80
C LYS A 97 10.23 -8.47 11.04
N GLU A 98 10.58 -7.20 10.86
CA GLU A 98 9.81 -6.28 10.02
C GLU A 98 9.76 -6.76 8.56
N PHE A 99 10.87 -7.24 8.00
CA PHE A 99 10.91 -7.81 6.66
C PHE A 99 10.14 -9.13 6.53
N GLU A 100 10.14 -9.96 7.57
CA GLU A 100 9.44 -11.24 7.57
C GLU A 100 7.93 -11.12 7.68
N PHE A 101 7.43 -10.09 8.34
CA PHE A 101 6.03 -9.98 8.73
C PHE A 101 5.07 -10.06 7.53
N GLY A 102 5.23 -9.18 6.55
CA GLY A 102 4.38 -9.15 5.37
C GLY A 102 4.38 -10.48 4.59
N PRO A 103 5.54 -11.00 4.21
CA PRO A 103 5.64 -12.29 3.51
C PRO A 103 5.01 -13.47 4.27
N LYS A 104 5.16 -13.53 5.59
CA LYS A 104 4.51 -14.55 6.43
C LYS A 104 2.98 -14.44 6.38
N GLN A 105 2.45 -13.22 6.46
CA GLN A 105 1.00 -12.99 6.40
C GLN A 105 0.37 -13.43 5.08
N ILE A 106 1.10 -13.38 4.00
CA ILE A 106 0.62 -13.84 2.69
C ILE A 106 0.91 -15.31 2.40
N GLY A 107 1.49 -16.04 3.37
CA GLY A 107 1.77 -17.47 3.26
C GLY A 107 2.96 -17.84 2.39
N MET A 108 3.95 -16.93 2.26
CA MET A 108 5.19 -17.23 1.53
C MET A 108 6.00 -18.30 2.28
N PRO A 109 6.58 -19.29 1.57
CA PRO A 109 7.46 -20.28 2.19
C PRO A 109 8.68 -19.67 2.89
N GLU A 110 9.08 -20.21 4.03
CA GLU A 110 10.16 -19.65 4.87
C GLU A 110 11.50 -19.53 4.13
N ASP A 111 11.86 -20.51 3.31
CA ASP A 111 13.09 -20.49 2.51
C ASP A 111 13.08 -19.35 1.48
N GLU A 112 11.94 -19.07 0.86
CA GLU A 112 11.76 -17.95 -0.05
C GLU A 112 11.82 -16.61 0.69
N ILE A 113 11.22 -16.52 1.87
CA ILE A 113 11.28 -15.31 2.72
C ILE A 113 12.75 -14.97 3.02
N GLN A 114 13.54 -15.93 3.49
CA GLN A 114 14.94 -15.68 3.85
C GLN A 114 15.78 -15.23 2.64
N LYS A 115 15.59 -15.85 1.50
CA LYS A 115 16.28 -15.43 0.25
C LYS A 115 15.93 -14.00 -0.16
N ARG A 116 14.66 -13.64 -0.05
CA ARG A 116 14.21 -12.27 -0.39
C ARG A 116 14.70 -11.24 0.62
N ILE A 117 14.78 -11.59 1.90
CA ILE A 117 15.33 -10.71 2.93
C ILE A 117 16.81 -10.44 2.67
N GLU A 118 17.59 -11.47 2.40
CA GLU A 118 19.01 -11.30 2.08
C GLU A 118 19.21 -10.40 0.85
N TRP A 119 18.46 -10.66 -0.20
CA TRP A 119 18.53 -9.87 -1.41
C TRP A 119 18.13 -8.41 -1.19
N VAL A 120 17.00 -8.16 -0.53
CA VAL A 120 16.53 -6.77 -0.32
C VAL A 120 17.43 -6.03 0.68
N ALA A 121 17.89 -6.71 1.73
CA ALA A 121 18.78 -6.12 2.72
C ALA A 121 20.12 -5.66 2.10
N GLU A 122 20.64 -6.45 1.18
CA GLU A 122 21.84 -6.07 0.42
C GLU A 122 21.56 -4.87 -0.49
N LEU A 123 20.43 -4.89 -1.21
CA LEU A 123 20.02 -3.83 -2.13
C LEU A 123 19.85 -2.47 -1.42
N VAL A 124 19.31 -2.45 -0.20
CA VAL A 124 19.08 -1.21 0.56
C VAL A 124 20.16 -0.92 1.61
N GLY A 125 21.24 -1.71 1.66
CA GLY A 125 22.37 -1.49 2.57
C GLY A 125 22.10 -1.81 4.04
N LEU A 126 21.18 -2.74 4.34
CA LEU A 126 20.80 -3.15 5.69
C LEU A 126 21.28 -4.55 6.09
N LYS A 127 22.12 -5.19 5.29
CA LYS A 127 22.58 -6.57 5.51
C LYS A 127 23.17 -6.78 6.92
N ASP A 128 24.00 -5.86 7.37
CA ASP A 128 24.67 -5.93 8.68
C ASP A 128 23.79 -5.39 9.84
N LYS A 129 22.56 -4.98 9.54
CA LYS A 129 21.63 -4.38 10.50
C LYS A 129 20.35 -5.19 10.73
N LEU A 130 20.26 -6.37 10.13
CA LEU A 130 19.05 -7.21 10.17
C LEU A 130 18.60 -7.55 11.60
N ASP A 131 19.54 -7.76 12.51
CA ASP A 131 19.25 -8.14 13.89
C ASP A 131 19.16 -6.94 14.86
N MET A 132 19.28 -5.73 14.33
CA MET A 132 19.16 -4.48 15.09
C MET A 132 17.69 -4.07 15.22
N HIS A 133 17.40 -3.27 16.25
CA HIS A 133 16.10 -2.62 16.40
C HIS A 133 15.92 -1.57 15.27
N PRO A 134 14.70 -1.43 14.69
CA PRO A 134 14.46 -0.50 13.58
C PRO A 134 14.68 0.98 13.91
N PHE A 135 14.59 1.34 15.20
CA PHE A 135 14.76 2.72 15.69
C PHE A 135 16.14 3.01 16.24
#